data_db2f7a57280532e328653604083a4a72
#
_entry.id   db2f7a57280532e328653604083a4a72
#
_cell.length_a   1.000
_cell.length_b   1.000
_cell.length_c   1.000
_cell.angle_alpha   90.00
_cell.angle_beta   90.00
_cell.angle_gamma   90.00
#
_symmetry.space_group_name_H-M   'P 1'
#
loop_
_entity.id
_entity.type
_entity.pdbx_description
1 polymer ?
#
loop_
_entity_poly.entity_id
_entity_poly.type
_entity_poly.pdbx_seq_one_letter_code
_entity_poly.pdbx_strand_id
1 'polypeptide(L)'
;MYKRQVDIIGVTRNIAKFVIMVRDREMLAQRIKEAFYIARSGKPGPVLVDLPTDVMAELGSTSYPTEVNIRGYKPNKGVHVGQLKKAINLLEEAKKPMFLIGGGVNLARAQEEMTKLAEKIDAPVITTVMGRGAISTEHPLYIGNIGMHGSYAANKTADECDLMFSIGCRFNDRVTGEIKKFAPNAKIVHIDIESAAISRNVTVDIPIVADAKAAILKILEHTEPMKHEEWIAEVKGWDKEYPLHMEVEEGVNPQRIIETLNEVYADRDTVFTSDVGQHQMWASQYLKLDATHRLVQSGGLGTMGFGLPSAVGAQIGCPEKSVVSISGDGGFQMNMQELATAVCQELPLVNIVFNNNRLGMVRQMQELFFKKRYTITCLRYHKSCKGKCGTPGWVCPEYVPDFVKMAEAYGSKGYFVTSNDQLKDTILEAREYAEKNKKPVIVECMVAPDELVMPMIKGGASFEDIML
;
A
#
# COMPACT_ATOMS: atom_id res chain seq x y z
N MET A 1 -23.06 31.67 -22.11
CA MET A 1 -22.60 30.45 -22.78
C MET A 1 -21.58 29.61 -21.97
N TYR A 2 -21.22 29.99 -20.74
CA TYR A 2 -20.20 29.31 -19.93
C TYR A 2 -20.76 28.33 -18.88
N LYS A 3 -22.06 28.07 -18.83
CA LYS A 3 -22.70 27.27 -17.75
C LYS A 3 -22.46 25.76 -17.81
N ARG A 4 -21.74 25.23 -18.80
CA ARG A 4 -21.44 23.78 -18.97
C ARG A 4 -19.98 23.50 -19.30
N GLN A 5 -19.08 24.45 -19.11
CA GLN A 5 -17.67 24.31 -19.35
C GLN A 5 -16.91 24.37 -18.01
N VAL A 6 -15.94 23.49 -17.86
CA VAL A 6 -15.01 23.45 -16.73
C VAL A 6 -13.60 23.65 -17.28
N ASP A 7 -12.82 24.55 -16.67
CA ASP A 7 -11.38 24.62 -16.92
C ASP A 7 -10.70 23.38 -16.30
N ILE A 8 -10.76 22.26 -17.02
CA ILE A 8 -10.21 21.00 -16.54
C ILE A 8 -8.69 21.08 -16.29
N ILE A 9 -7.97 21.87 -17.08
CA ILE A 9 -6.53 22.12 -16.91
C ILE A 9 -6.28 22.85 -15.58
N GLY A 10 -7.03 23.91 -15.29
CA GLY A 10 -6.91 24.66 -14.04
C GLY A 10 -7.26 23.82 -12.80
N VAL A 11 -8.32 23.03 -12.87
CA VAL A 11 -8.76 22.13 -11.78
C VAL A 11 -7.73 21.06 -11.48
N THR A 12 -7.15 20.44 -12.52
CA THR A 12 -6.27 19.26 -12.37
C THR A 12 -4.79 19.61 -12.18
N ARG A 13 -4.37 20.83 -12.45
CA ARG A 13 -2.96 21.25 -12.38
C ARG A 13 -2.31 20.97 -11.02
N ASN A 14 -3.06 21.08 -9.92
CA ASN A 14 -2.54 20.89 -8.57
C ASN A 14 -2.46 19.43 -8.11
N ILE A 15 -3.10 18.51 -8.83
CA ILE A 15 -3.18 17.09 -8.47
C ILE A 15 -2.51 16.17 -9.50
N ALA A 16 -2.16 16.69 -10.68
CA ALA A 16 -1.47 15.94 -11.72
C ALA A 16 -0.01 16.37 -11.84
N LYS A 17 0.85 15.45 -12.23
CA LYS A 17 2.27 15.73 -12.51
C LYS A 17 2.45 16.69 -13.68
N PHE A 18 1.59 16.55 -14.69
CA PHE A 18 1.56 17.42 -15.86
C PHE A 18 0.16 17.44 -16.46
N VAL A 19 -0.24 18.59 -16.97
CA VAL A 19 -1.54 18.76 -17.64
C VAL A 19 -1.33 19.56 -18.92
N ILE A 20 -2.00 19.16 -20.01
CA ILE A 20 -1.91 19.82 -21.30
C ILE A 20 -3.22 19.70 -22.06
N MET A 21 -3.61 20.80 -22.73
CA MET A 21 -4.65 20.80 -23.75
C MET A 21 -4.00 20.75 -25.13
N VAL A 22 -4.41 19.82 -25.97
CA VAL A 22 -3.98 19.75 -27.37
C VAL A 22 -4.82 20.72 -28.19
N ARG A 23 -4.17 21.72 -28.79
CA ARG A 23 -4.83 22.77 -29.57
C ARG A 23 -4.57 22.66 -31.08
N ASP A 24 -3.69 21.76 -31.46
CA ASP A 24 -3.28 21.53 -32.84
C ASP A 24 -3.29 20.03 -33.09
N ARG A 25 -4.06 19.60 -34.07
CA ARG A 25 -4.23 18.18 -34.44
C ARG A 25 -2.89 17.52 -34.83
N GLU A 26 -2.03 18.24 -35.50
CA GLU A 26 -0.72 17.73 -35.93
C GLU A 26 0.21 17.44 -34.73
N MET A 27 0.01 18.12 -33.60
CA MET A 27 0.77 17.90 -32.38
C MET A 27 0.23 16.75 -31.52
N LEU A 28 -0.93 16.17 -31.83
CA LEU A 28 -1.60 15.17 -30.99
C LEU A 28 -0.70 13.98 -30.66
N ALA A 29 -0.13 13.33 -31.67
CA ALA A 29 0.70 12.15 -31.48
C ALA A 29 1.95 12.46 -30.61
N GLN A 30 2.57 13.61 -30.82
CA GLN A 30 3.70 14.07 -30.02
C GLN A 30 3.28 14.31 -28.56
N ARG A 31 2.17 15.00 -28.32
CA ARG A 31 1.68 15.27 -26.96
C ARG A 31 1.30 14.02 -26.19
N ILE A 32 0.69 13.05 -26.86
CA ILE A 32 0.40 11.73 -26.26
C ILE A 32 1.72 11.03 -25.86
N LYS A 33 2.72 11.01 -26.73
CA LYS A 33 4.01 10.39 -26.42
C LYS A 33 4.74 11.09 -25.29
N GLU A 34 4.75 12.43 -25.29
CA GLU A 34 5.31 13.24 -24.19
C GLU A 34 4.60 12.97 -22.86
N ALA A 35 3.26 12.84 -22.88
CA ALA A 35 2.46 12.53 -21.71
C ALA A 35 2.87 11.19 -21.07
N PHE A 36 2.99 10.13 -21.88
CA PHE A 36 3.46 8.82 -21.38
C PHE A 36 4.91 8.89 -20.85
N TYR A 37 5.79 9.63 -21.52
CA TYR A 37 7.17 9.81 -21.07
C TYR A 37 7.22 10.53 -19.72
N ILE A 38 6.49 11.63 -19.55
CA ILE A 38 6.42 12.40 -18.29
C ILE A 38 5.82 11.54 -17.18
N ALA A 39 4.72 10.82 -17.46
CA ALA A 39 4.04 9.98 -16.48
C ALA A 39 4.97 8.94 -15.85
N ARG A 40 5.88 8.36 -16.64
CA ARG A 40 6.72 7.21 -16.28
C ARG A 40 8.15 7.56 -15.84
N SER A 41 8.65 8.76 -16.14
CA SER A 41 10.03 9.15 -15.85
C SER A 41 10.14 10.00 -14.59
N GLY A 42 11.33 10.03 -13.96
CA GLY A 42 11.49 10.64 -12.65
C GLY A 42 10.55 9.99 -11.62
N LYS A 43 9.96 10.79 -10.71
CA LYS A 43 8.87 10.29 -9.86
C LYS A 43 7.63 10.06 -10.70
N PRO A 44 7.14 8.82 -10.86
CA PRO A 44 5.94 8.54 -11.63
C PRO A 44 4.71 9.28 -11.08
N GLY A 45 3.82 9.71 -11.96
CA GLY A 45 2.60 10.42 -11.55
C GLY A 45 1.61 10.60 -12.69
N PRO A 46 0.36 10.95 -12.39
CA PRO A 46 -0.69 11.11 -13.37
C PRO A 46 -0.42 12.30 -14.29
N VAL A 47 -0.77 12.13 -15.56
CA VAL A 47 -0.73 13.18 -16.58
C VAL A 47 -2.11 13.27 -17.23
N LEU A 48 -2.61 14.48 -17.37
CA LEU A 48 -3.90 14.74 -18.04
C LEU A 48 -3.65 15.36 -19.41
N VAL A 49 -4.28 14.78 -20.43
CA VAL A 49 -4.34 15.34 -21.79
C VAL A 49 -5.77 15.67 -22.12
N ASP A 50 -6.06 16.95 -22.26
CA ASP A 50 -7.38 17.46 -22.68
C ASP A 50 -7.43 17.52 -24.21
N LEU A 51 -8.44 16.87 -24.79
CA LEU A 51 -8.65 16.77 -26.24
C LEU A 51 -9.96 17.48 -26.61
N PRO A 52 -9.92 18.74 -27.09
CA PRO A 52 -11.08 19.45 -27.57
C PRO A 52 -11.74 18.74 -28.76
N THR A 53 -13.05 18.86 -28.85
CA THR A 53 -13.87 18.12 -29.84
C THR A 53 -13.49 18.47 -31.29
N ASP A 54 -13.14 19.73 -31.57
CA ASP A 54 -12.67 20.18 -32.87
C ASP A 54 -11.38 19.49 -33.29
N VAL A 55 -10.40 19.41 -32.40
CA VAL A 55 -9.14 18.67 -32.62
C VAL A 55 -9.38 17.17 -32.87
N MET A 56 -10.34 16.58 -32.17
CA MET A 56 -10.69 15.16 -32.39
C MET A 56 -11.41 14.93 -33.75
N ALA A 57 -12.12 15.93 -34.25
CA ALA A 57 -12.87 15.83 -35.51
C ALA A 57 -12.00 16.13 -36.74
N GLU A 58 -10.86 16.81 -36.58
CA GLU A 58 -9.96 17.14 -37.70
C GLU A 58 -9.25 15.91 -38.28
N LEU A 59 -9.08 15.90 -39.59
CA LEU A 59 -8.21 14.95 -40.27
C LEU A 59 -6.76 15.40 -40.13
N GLY A 60 -5.86 14.49 -39.88
CA GLY A 60 -4.45 14.81 -39.71
C GLY A 60 -3.54 13.60 -39.93
N SER A 61 -2.23 13.81 -39.77
CA SER A 61 -1.22 12.76 -39.91
C SER A 61 -1.42 11.64 -38.91
N THR A 62 -1.17 10.39 -39.36
CA THR A 62 -1.09 9.19 -38.51
C THR A 62 0.33 8.90 -38.05
N SER A 63 1.31 9.77 -38.36
CA SER A 63 2.69 9.61 -37.95
C SER A 63 2.82 9.69 -36.42
N TYR A 64 3.52 8.72 -35.83
CA TYR A 64 3.81 8.69 -34.38
C TYR A 64 5.32 8.87 -34.15
N PRO A 65 5.75 9.85 -33.33
CA PRO A 65 7.15 10.14 -33.12
C PRO A 65 7.89 8.99 -32.47
N THR A 66 9.13 8.71 -32.91
CA THR A 66 9.99 7.67 -32.34
C THR A 66 10.68 8.11 -31.06
N GLU A 67 10.96 9.40 -30.93
CA GLU A 67 11.72 9.98 -29.80
C GLU A 67 10.91 11.04 -29.05
N VAL A 68 11.30 11.29 -27.80
CA VAL A 68 10.75 12.38 -26.97
C VAL A 68 11.88 13.34 -26.59
N ASN A 69 11.71 14.60 -26.94
CA ASN A 69 12.60 15.67 -26.52
C ASN A 69 11.77 16.83 -25.94
N ILE A 70 11.77 16.96 -24.62
CA ILE A 70 11.00 18.00 -23.92
C ILE A 70 11.98 19.02 -23.35
N ARG A 71 11.89 20.25 -23.85
CA ARG A 71 12.70 21.35 -23.34
C ARG A 71 12.43 21.57 -21.84
N GLY A 72 13.51 21.54 -21.05
CA GLY A 72 13.42 21.80 -19.60
C GLY A 72 12.98 20.59 -18.73
N TYR A 73 12.56 19.47 -19.33
CA TYR A 73 12.25 18.25 -18.55
C TYR A 73 13.38 17.23 -18.71
N LYS A 74 14.25 17.17 -17.70
CA LYS A 74 15.42 16.25 -17.66
C LYS A 74 15.41 15.49 -16.33
N PRO A 75 14.73 14.33 -16.25
CA PRO A 75 14.74 13.52 -15.05
C PRO A 75 16.18 13.15 -14.64
N ASN A 76 16.48 13.24 -13.33
CA ASN A 76 17.80 12.87 -12.83
C ASN A 76 18.03 11.36 -13.04
N LYS A 77 19.17 11.01 -13.62
CA LYS A 77 19.60 9.61 -13.84
C LYS A 77 20.89 9.28 -13.11
N GLY A 78 21.54 10.25 -12.50
CA GLY A 78 22.83 10.09 -11.86
C GLY A 78 22.75 10.08 -10.33
N VAL A 79 23.82 9.57 -9.71
CA VAL A 79 24.02 9.62 -8.26
C VAL A 79 25.15 10.60 -7.97
N HIS A 80 24.95 11.52 -7.04
CA HIS A 80 25.99 12.48 -6.66
C HIS A 80 27.07 11.81 -5.81
N VAL A 81 28.26 11.56 -6.41
CA VAL A 81 29.34 10.76 -5.82
C VAL A 81 29.81 11.31 -4.47
N GLY A 82 29.92 12.63 -4.31
CA GLY A 82 30.36 13.27 -3.07
C GLY A 82 29.39 13.04 -1.90
N GLN A 83 28.08 13.11 -2.14
CA GLN A 83 27.07 12.80 -1.11
C GLN A 83 27.02 11.31 -0.81
N LEU A 84 27.14 10.46 -1.84
CA LEU A 84 27.20 9.03 -1.65
C LEU A 84 28.37 8.61 -0.75
N LYS A 85 29.57 9.17 -1.00
CA LYS A 85 30.74 8.89 -0.16
C LYS A 85 30.53 9.30 1.31
N LYS A 86 29.91 10.46 1.55
CA LYS A 86 29.57 10.87 2.92
C LYS A 86 28.57 9.90 3.58
N ALA A 87 27.58 9.44 2.83
CA ALA A 87 26.58 8.47 3.34
C ALA A 87 27.23 7.13 3.68
N ILE A 88 28.17 6.65 2.85
CA ILE A 88 28.93 5.42 3.11
C ILE A 88 29.78 5.56 4.37
N ASN A 89 30.49 6.67 4.53
CA ASN A 89 31.29 6.92 5.73
C ASN A 89 30.43 6.87 7.01
N LEU A 90 29.20 7.48 6.98
CA LEU A 90 28.27 7.35 8.10
C LEU A 90 27.82 5.92 8.38
N LEU A 91 27.67 5.11 7.32
CA LEU A 91 27.28 3.72 7.43
C LEU A 91 28.41 2.88 8.07
N GLU A 92 29.68 3.17 7.73
CA GLU A 92 30.87 2.53 8.31
C GLU A 92 31.11 2.92 9.79
N GLU A 93 30.67 4.10 10.20
CA GLU A 93 30.79 4.58 11.58
C GLU A 93 29.65 4.15 12.49
N ALA A 94 28.49 3.77 11.92
CA ALA A 94 27.28 3.47 12.67
C ALA A 94 27.40 2.17 13.47
N LYS A 95 26.87 2.16 14.68
CA LYS A 95 26.77 0.99 15.55
C LYS A 95 25.40 0.36 15.58
N LYS A 96 24.38 1.19 15.38
CA LYS A 96 22.96 0.80 15.34
C LYS A 96 22.30 1.27 14.02
N PRO A 97 22.85 0.91 12.84
CA PRO A 97 22.26 1.32 11.58
C PRO A 97 20.93 0.61 11.32
N MET A 98 20.01 1.28 10.61
CA MET A 98 18.82 0.68 10.05
C MET A 98 18.54 1.16 8.63
N PHE A 99 17.92 0.31 7.83
CA PHE A 99 17.34 0.69 6.55
C PHE A 99 15.85 0.99 6.70
N LEU A 100 15.42 2.21 6.32
CA LEU A 100 14.01 2.56 6.17
C LEU A 100 13.63 2.55 4.69
N ILE A 101 12.87 1.54 4.27
CA ILE A 101 12.57 1.31 2.86
C ILE A 101 11.14 1.73 2.53
N GLY A 102 11.03 2.66 1.58
CA GLY A 102 9.74 3.11 1.06
C GLY A 102 9.37 2.48 -0.29
N GLY A 103 8.21 2.88 -0.82
CA GLY A 103 7.69 2.40 -2.11
C GLY A 103 8.58 2.72 -3.31
N GLY A 104 9.54 3.65 -3.16
CA GLY A 104 10.50 3.99 -4.22
C GLY A 104 11.37 2.81 -4.65
N VAL A 105 11.71 1.90 -3.73
CA VAL A 105 12.49 0.68 -4.05
C VAL A 105 11.68 -0.27 -4.92
N ASN A 106 10.39 -0.47 -4.60
CA ASN A 106 9.48 -1.30 -5.39
C ASN A 106 9.26 -0.70 -6.79
N LEU A 107 9.07 0.61 -6.89
CA LEU A 107 8.91 1.32 -8.17
C LEU A 107 10.18 1.26 -9.03
N ALA A 108 11.35 1.30 -8.42
CA ALA A 108 12.64 1.15 -9.09
C ALA A 108 12.97 -0.31 -9.46
N ARG A 109 12.16 -1.29 -9.02
CA ARG A 109 12.41 -2.72 -9.18
C ARG A 109 13.79 -3.12 -8.66
N ALA A 110 14.11 -2.69 -7.43
CA ALA A 110 15.42 -2.85 -6.80
C ALA A 110 15.40 -3.83 -5.61
N GLN A 111 14.46 -4.78 -5.58
CA GLN A 111 14.26 -5.71 -4.46
C GLN A 111 15.48 -6.61 -4.25
N GLU A 112 16.01 -7.16 -5.34
CA GLU A 112 17.18 -8.04 -5.29
C GLU A 112 18.43 -7.28 -4.81
N GLU A 113 18.65 -6.08 -5.34
CA GLU A 113 19.77 -5.24 -4.94
C GLU A 113 19.63 -4.76 -3.49
N MET A 114 18.39 -4.49 -3.04
CA MET A 114 18.14 -4.11 -1.65
C MET A 114 18.44 -5.25 -0.69
N THR A 115 18.05 -6.47 -1.03
CA THR A 115 18.37 -7.66 -0.24
C THR A 115 19.88 -7.83 -0.12
N LYS A 116 20.61 -7.77 -1.22
CA LYS A 116 22.09 -7.84 -1.22
C LYS A 116 22.73 -6.72 -0.39
N LEU A 117 22.16 -5.53 -0.41
CA LEU A 117 22.66 -4.42 0.40
C LEU A 117 22.43 -4.67 1.88
N ALA A 118 21.24 -5.12 2.26
CA ALA A 118 20.91 -5.44 3.65
C ALA A 118 21.84 -6.54 4.22
N GLU A 119 22.07 -7.60 3.44
CA GLU A 119 22.97 -8.69 3.81
C GLU A 119 24.43 -8.22 3.91
N LYS A 120 24.89 -7.37 2.99
CA LYS A 120 26.27 -6.88 2.97
C LYS A 120 26.57 -5.98 4.17
N ILE A 121 25.61 -5.15 4.56
CA ILE A 121 25.73 -4.24 5.71
C ILE A 121 25.36 -4.94 7.02
N ASP A 122 24.61 -6.04 6.95
CA ASP A 122 24.12 -6.79 8.11
C ASP A 122 23.30 -5.88 9.07
N ALA A 123 22.32 -5.15 8.51
CA ALA A 123 21.51 -4.18 9.26
C ALA A 123 20.00 -4.48 9.13
N PRO A 124 19.20 -4.20 10.20
CA PRO A 124 17.76 -4.41 10.16
C PRO A 124 17.09 -3.56 9.08
N VAL A 125 16.13 -4.18 8.38
CA VAL A 125 15.32 -3.54 7.33
C VAL A 125 13.90 -3.37 7.83
N ILE A 126 13.46 -2.14 7.83
CA ILE A 126 12.13 -1.73 8.20
C ILE A 126 11.47 -1.08 6.99
N THR A 127 10.20 -1.39 6.75
CA THR A 127 9.51 -0.83 5.58
C THR A 127 8.39 0.12 5.99
N THR A 128 8.11 1.08 5.14
CA THR A 128 6.78 1.71 5.16
C THR A 128 5.75 0.75 4.58
N VAL A 129 4.47 0.99 4.80
CA VAL A 129 3.39 0.18 4.20
C VAL A 129 3.55 0.05 2.67
N MET A 130 4.00 1.11 1.99
CA MET A 130 4.27 1.09 0.54
C MET A 130 5.61 0.43 0.17
N GLY A 131 6.51 0.27 1.12
CA GLY A 131 7.81 -0.40 0.94
C GLY A 131 7.76 -1.91 1.12
N ARG A 132 6.65 -2.46 1.58
CA ARG A 132 6.50 -3.92 1.76
C ARG A 132 6.79 -4.69 0.47
N GLY A 133 7.47 -5.82 0.61
CA GLY A 133 7.95 -6.62 -0.52
C GLY A 133 9.19 -6.06 -1.23
N ALA A 134 9.81 -4.99 -0.70
CA ALA A 134 11.13 -4.52 -1.15
C ALA A 134 12.26 -5.45 -0.71
N ILE A 135 12.03 -6.25 0.29
CA ILE A 135 12.77 -7.43 0.73
C ILE A 135 11.71 -8.47 1.13
N SER A 136 12.04 -9.76 1.07
CA SER A 136 11.11 -10.80 1.57
C SER A 136 10.74 -10.53 3.04
N THR A 137 9.46 -10.62 3.37
CA THR A 137 9.01 -10.47 4.76
C THR A 137 9.43 -11.62 5.66
N GLU A 138 9.93 -12.70 5.10
CA GLU A 138 10.52 -13.83 5.82
C GLU A 138 12.07 -13.75 5.90
N HIS A 139 12.66 -12.67 5.35
CA HIS A 139 14.11 -12.48 5.41
C HIS A 139 14.57 -12.20 6.85
N PRO A 140 15.67 -12.81 7.33
CA PRO A 140 16.13 -12.66 8.72
C PRO A 140 16.40 -11.22 9.19
N LEU A 141 16.67 -10.31 8.25
CA LEU A 141 16.90 -8.89 8.56
C LEU A 141 15.63 -8.03 8.44
N TYR A 142 14.49 -8.58 7.97
CA TYR A 142 13.23 -7.86 7.93
C TYR A 142 12.58 -7.85 9.31
N ILE A 143 12.24 -6.64 9.82
CA ILE A 143 11.69 -6.46 11.17
C ILE A 143 10.20 -6.12 11.16
N GLY A 144 9.71 -5.54 10.08
CA GLY A 144 8.29 -5.18 9.99
C GLY A 144 8.04 -3.81 9.37
N ASN A 145 6.83 -3.31 9.57
CA ASN A 145 6.44 -1.97 9.14
C ASN A 145 6.67 -0.97 10.28
N ILE A 146 7.06 0.26 9.90
CA ILE A 146 7.10 1.41 10.81
C ILE A 146 5.79 2.21 10.74
N GLY A 147 5.53 2.97 11.78
CA GLY A 147 4.51 4.00 11.86
C GLY A 147 3.28 3.61 12.66
N MET A 148 2.16 4.28 12.39
CA MET A 148 0.94 4.24 13.20
C MET A 148 0.45 2.81 13.54
N HIS A 149 0.49 1.88 12.59
CA HIS A 149 0.13 0.47 12.75
C HIS A 149 1.32 -0.46 12.47
N GLY A 150 2.52 0.05 12.72
CA GLY A 150 3.76 -0.73 12.62
C GLY A 150 3.96 -1.66 13.81
N SER A 151 4.84 -2.67 13.65
CA SER A 151 5.22 -3.52 14.77
C SER A 151 5.95 -2.73 15.87
N TYR A 152 5.90 -3.22 17.10
CA TYR A 152 6.65 -2.65 18.22
C TYR A 152 8.14 -2.58 17.87
N ALA A 153 8.71 -3.70 17.45
CA ALA A 153 10.13 -3.80 17.13
C ALA A 153 10.56 -2.81 16.02
N ALA A 154 9.76 -2.64 14.96
CA ALA A 154 10.09 -1.71 13.89
C ALA A 154 10.10 -0.24 14.35
N ASN A 155 9.10 0.16 15.14
CA ASN A 155 9.05 1.51 15.70
C ASN A 155 10.16 1.75 16.74
N LYS A 156 10.43 0.76 17.60
CA LYS A 156 11.51 0.82 18.62
C LYS A 156 12.89 0.89 17.96
N THR A 157 13.11 0.15 16.87
CA THR A 157 14.36 0.22 16.11
C THR A 157 14.60 1.62 15.55
N ALA A 158 13.57 2.30 15.07
CA ALA A 158 13.69 3.68 14.58
C ALA A 158 13.97 4.69 15.71
N ASP A 159 13.47 4.43 16.92
CA ASP A 159 13.69 5.24 18.09
C ASP A 159 15.15 5.14 18.63
N GLU A 160 15.73 3.93 18.57
CA GLU A 160 17.03 3.60 19.16
C GLU A 160 18.21 3.65 18.18
N CYS A 161 17.95 3.71 16.86
CA CYS A 161 19.02 3.70 15.87
C CYS A 161 19.90 4.96 15.95
N ASP A 162 21.19 4.81 15.59
CA ASP A 162 22.13 5.93 15.44
C ASP A 162 22.26 6.42 14.00
N LEU A 163 21.84 5.57 13.04
CA LEU A 163 21.78 5.90 11.62
C LEU A 163 20.51 5.33 10.99
N MET A 164 19.67 6.22 10.45
CA MET A 164 18.55 5.86 9.60
C MET A 164 18.92 6.06 8.12
N PHE A 165 19.09 4.97 7.40
CA PHE A 165 19.39 5.01 5.96
C PHE A 165 18.10 4.82 5.17
N SER A 166 17.48 5.92 4.74
CA SER A 166 16.16 5.92 4.11
C SER A 166 16.26 5.92 2.58
N ILE A 167 15.55 4.97 1.93
CA ILE A 167 15.54 4.83 0.47
C ILE A 167 14.08 4.81 -0.05
N GLY A 168 13.73 5.85 -0.84
CA GLY A 168 12.41 5.95 -1.48
C GLY A 168 11.23 6.11 -0.53
N CYS A 169 11.47 6.71 0.66
CA CYS A 169 10.47 7.01 1.67
C CYS A 169 10.19 8.52 1.74
N ARG A 170 8.92 8.92 1.86
CA ARG A 170 8.52 10.35 1.91
C ARG A 170 8.41 10.92 3.32
N PHE A 171 8.61 10.13 4.37
CA PHE A 171 8.45 10.56 5.77
C PHE A 171 7.12 11.26 6.04
N ASN A 172 6.00 10.63 5.66
CA ASN A 172 4.69 11.17 5.96
C ASN A 172 4.32 10.97 7.44
N ASP A 173 3.27 11.67 7.88
CA ASP A 173 2.79 11.66 9.27
C ASP A 173 2.39 10.26 9.79
N ARG A 174 2.01 9.34 8.89
CA ARG A 174 1.69 7.94 9.26
C ARG A 174 2.94 7.14 9.62
N VAL A 175 4.11 7.58 9.17
CA VAL A 175 5.42 6.98 9.45
C VAL A 175 6.08 7.67 10.62
N THR A 176 6.07 9.02 10.65
CA THR A 176 6.87 9.79 11.60
C THR A 176 6.17 10.07 12.93
N GLY A 177 4.83 10.10 12.93
CA GLY A 177 4.12 10.60 14.10
C GLY A 177 4.59 12.01 14.48
N GLU A 178 4.98 12.23 15.76
CA GLU A 178 5.55 13.48 16.25
C GLU A 178 6.99 13.68 15.73
N ILE A 179 7.14 14.56 14.75
CA ILE A 179 8.40 14.75 14.02
C ILE A 179 9.60 15.05 14.95
N LYS A 180 9.38 15.81 16.03
CA LYS A 180 10.46 16.19 16.96
C LYS A 180 11.02 15.01 17.75
N LYS A 181 10.25 13.95 17.88
CA LYS A 181 10.61 12.73 18.60
C LYS A 181 10.90 11.56 17.67
N PHE A 182 10.81 11.76 16.35
CA PHE A 182 11.07 10.72 15.37
C PHE A 182 12.58 10.52 15.20
N ALA A 183 13.05 9.29 15.45
CA ALA A 183 14.46 8.90 15.35
C ALA A 183 15.41 9.92 16.04
N PRO A 184 15.22 10.20 17.35
CA PRO A 184 15.81 11.36 18.01
C PRO A 184 17.34 11.30 18.09
N ASN A 185 17.92 10.11 18.02
CA ASN A 185 19.35 9.85 18.14
C ASN A 185 20.05 9.62 16.79
N ALA A 186 19.27 9.49 15.69
CA ALA A 186 19.78 9.08 14.41
C ALA A 186 20.27 10.23 13.54
N LYS A 187 21.38 10.04 12.86
CA LYS A 187 21.65 10.76 11.61
C LYS A 187 20.79 10.15 10.49
N ILE A 188 20.29 11.02 9.60
CA ILE A 188 19.38 10.59 8.54
C ILE A 188 20.02 10.79 7.18
N VAL A 189 20.25 9.67 6.47
CA VAL A 189 20.54 9.65 5.03
C VAL A 189 19.23 9.45 4.28
N HIS A 190 18.94 10.31 3.31
CA HIS A 190 17.71 10.22 2.54
C HIS A 190 17.99 10.15 1.03
N ILE A 191 17.65 9.02 0.43
CA ILE A 191 17.71 8.80 -1.02
C ILE A 191 16.29 8.85 -1.57
N ASP A 192 16.02 9.83 -2.42
CA ASP A 192 14.74 9.93 -3.14
C ASP A 192 14.99 10.49 -4.55
N ILE A 193 14.18 10.05 -5.52
CA ILE A 193 14.24 10.53 -6.90
C ILE A 193 13.71 11.96 -7.04
N GLU A 194 12.87 12.38 -6.09
CA GLU A 194 12.19 13.68 -6.07
C GLU A 194 12.93 14.64 -5.12
N SER A 195 13.61 15.63 -5.68
CA SER A 195 14.35 16.61 -4.88
C SER A 195 13.48 17.37 -3.88
N ALA A 196 12.21 17.62 -4.22
CA ALA A 196 11.26 18.31 -3.35
C ALA A 196 10.79 17.45 -2.15
N ALA A 197 11.09 16.14 -2.14
CA ALA A 197 10.81 15.26 -1.01
C ALA A 197 11.89 15.35 0.08
N ILE A 198 13.12 15.70 -0.31
CA ILE A 198 14.28 15.79 0.61
C ILE A 198 14.08 16.92 1.61
N SER A 199 14.27 16.62 2.90
CA SER A 199 14.12 17.55 4.03
C SER A 199 12.75 18.27 4.11
N ARG A 200 11.74 17.72 3.45
CA ARG A 200 10.40 18.32 3.46
C ARG A 200 9.70 18.17 4.81
N ASN A 201 9.79 17.00 5.41
CA ASN A 201 9.09 16.66 6.66
C ASN A 201 10.07 16.40 7.80
N VAL A 202 11.20 15.76 7.54
CA VAL A 202 12.24 15.42 8.50
C VAL A 202 13.54 16.06 8.05
N THR A 203 14.31 16.65 8.97
CA THR A 203 15.64 17.19 8.68
C THR A 203 16.58 16.04 8.27
N VAL A 204 17.31 16.21 7.18
CA VAL A 204 18.18 15.19 6.61
C VAL A 204 19.64 15.65 6.69
N ASP A 205 20.52 14.77 7.20
CA ASP A 205 21.96 15.04 7.28
C ASP A 205 22.64 14.89 5.92
N ILE A 206 22.34 13.81 5.22
CA ILE A 206 22.91 13.53 3.90
C ILE A 206 21.78 13.33 2.86
N PRO A 207 21.51 14.35 2.02
CA PRO A 207 20.56 14.23 0.92
C PRO A 207 21.19 13.60 -0.32
N ILE A 208 20.51 12.64 -0.96
CA ILE A 208 20.92 12.05 -2.24
C ILE A 208 19.71 12.02 -3.18
N VAL A 209 19.70 12.89 -4.18
CA VAL A 209 18.67 12.88 -5.23
C VAL A 209 19.08 11.88 -6.31
N ALA A 210 18.46 10.69 -6.29
CA ALA A 210 18.78 9.62 -7.21
C ALA A 210 17.65 8.60 -7.35
N ASP A 211 17.66 7.84 -8.44
CA ASP A 211 16.88 6.60 -8.54
C ASP A 211 17.36 5.58 -7.51
N ALA A 212 16.41 4.88 -6.85
CA ALA A 212 16.74 3.96 -5.76
C ALA A 212 17.68 2.83 -6.21
N LYS A 213 17.41 2.21 -7.39
CA LYS A 213 18.24 1.12 -7.90
C LYS A 213 19.66 1.59 -8.22
N ALA A 214 19.77 2.74 -8.89
CA ALA A 214 21.06 3.33 -9.23
C ALA A 214 21.90 3.66 -7.97
N ALA A 215 21.23 4.18 -6.93
CA ALA A 215 21.89 4.49 -5.66
C ALA A 215 22.34 3.23 -4.92
N ILE A 216 21.46 2.22 -4.78
CA ILE A 216 21.77 0.94 -4.13
C ILE A 216 22.96 0.24 -4.81
N LEU A 217 22.96 0.16 -6.14
CA LEU A 217 24.07 -0.43 -6.89
C LEU A 217 25.40 0.28 -6.61
N LYS A 218 25.38 1.61 -6.54
CA LYS A 218 26.59 2.40 -6.22
C LYS A 218 27.05 2.23 -4.78
N ILE A 219 26.13 2.05 -3.82
CA ILE A 219 26.49 1.75 -2.44
C ILE A 219 27.14 0.37 -2.36
N LEU A 220 26.53 -0.64 -3.00
CA LEU A 220 27.09 -1.98 -3.09
C LEU A 220 28.49 -2.03 -3.67
N GLU A 221 28.78 -1.19 -4.68
CA GLU A 221 30.08 -1.10 -5.32
C GLU A 221 31.18 -0.54 -4.40
N HIS A 222 30.82 0.35 -3.45
CA HIS A 222 31.76 1.14 -2.67
C HIS A 222 31.77 0.82 -1.18
N THR A 223 31.00 -0.15 -0.71
CA THR A 223 31.01 -0.61 0.69
C THR A 223 31.69 -1.95 0.83
N GLU A 224 32.32 -2.21 1.98
CA GLU A 224 32.78 -3.52 2.37
C GLU A 224 31.71 -4.23 3.26
N PRO A 225 31.76 -5.56 3.40
CA PRO A 225 30.87 -6.27 4.32
C PRO A 225 31.02 -5.79 5.76
N MET A 226 29.92 -5.61 6.45
CA MET A 226 29.85 -5.15 7.85
C MET A 226 29.16 -6.19 8.73
N LYS A 227 29.23 -6.03 10.06
CA LYS A 227 28.58 -6.88 11.03
C LYS A 227 27.97 -6.06 12.16
N HIS A 228 26.69 -6.31 12.48
CA HIS A 228 25.95 -5.66 13.55
C HIS A 228 25.16 -6.69 14.39
N GLU A 229 25.76 -7.84 14.67
CA GLU A 229 25.12 -8.99 15.31
C GLU A 229 24.44 -8.64 16.64
N GLU A 230 25.10 -7.85 17.51
CA GLU A 230 24.54 -7.43 18.80
C GLU A 230 23.28 -6.56 18.60
N TRP A 231 23.32 -5.64 17.65
CA TRP A 231 22.19 -4.78 17.32
C TRP A 231 21.02 -5.58 16.76
N ILE A 232 21.27 -6.50 15.82
CA ILE A 232 20.23 -7.37 15.25
C ILE A 232 19.61 -8.25 16.34
N ALA A 233 20.43 -8.77 17.29
CA ALA A 233 19.93 -9.57 18.40
C ALA A 233 19.04 -8.77 19.33
N GLU A 234 19.40 -7.50 19.62
CA GLU A 234 18.59 -6.57 20.41
C GLU A 234 17.23 -6.33 19.74
N VAL A 235 17.23 -6.00 18.43
CA VAL A 235 16.00 -5.77 17.64
C VAL A 235 15.09 -7.00 17.58
N LYS A 236 15.66 -8.18 17.37
CA LYS A 236 14.90 -9.45 17.38
C LYS A 236 14.39 -9.80 18.78
N GLY A 237 15.07 -9.35 19.83
CA GLY A 237 14.59 -9.46 21.20
C GLY A 237 13.25 -8.75 21.37
N TRP A 238 13.13 -7.53 20.88
CA TRP A 238 11.86 -6.77 20.93
C TRP A 238 10.75 -7.41 20.11
N ASP A 239 11.06 -7.97 18.94
CA ASP A 239 10.07 -8.65 18.11
C ASP A 239 9.53 -9.92 18.78
N LYS A 240 10.40 -10.63 19.51
CA LYS A 240 10.02 -11.80 20.30
C LYS A 240 9.22 -11.42 21.56
N GLU A 241 9.53 -10.30 22.19
CA GLU A 241 8.84 -9.83 23.40
C GLU A 241 7.44 -9.25 23.07
N TYR A 242 7.32 -8.57 21.95
CA TYR A 242 6.08 -7.92 21.48
C TYR A 242 5.71 -8.36 20.06
N PRO A 243 5.38 -9.65 19.87
CA PRO A 243 5.05 -10.16 18.55
C PRO A 243 3.71 -9.59 18.06
N LEU A 244 3.57 -9.48 16.74
CA LEU A 244 2.26 -9.23 16.13
C LEU A 244 1.38 -10.45 16.32
N HIS A 245 0.36 -10.35 17.18
CA HIS A 245 -0.57 -11.43 17.47
C HIS A 245 -1.95 -10.86 17.79
N MET A 246 -3.00 -11.57 17.36
CA MET A 246 -4.39 -11.22 17.60
C MET A 246 -5.17 -12.42 18.11
N GLU A 247 -5.82 -12.25 19.24
CA GLU A 247 -6.80 -13.19 19.76
C GLU A 247 -8.21 -12.61 19.55
N VAL A 248 -9.14 -13.44 19.12
CA VAL A 248 -10.53 -13.06 18.87
C VAL A 248 -11.43 -14.07 19.55
N GLU A 249 -12.35 -13.59 20.42
CA GLU A 249 -13.26 -14.44 21.16
C GLU A 249 -14.40 -15.00 20.29
N GLU A 250 -14.94 -14.17 19.39
CA GLU A 250 -16.07 -14.52 18.53
C GLU A 250 -15.86 -14.08 17.08
N GLY A 251 -16.37 -14.86 16.13
CA GLY A 251 -16.28 -14.57 14.70
C GLY A 251 -14.99 -15.07 14.05
N VAL A 252 -14.77 -14.63 12.82
CA VAL A 252 -13.56 -14.99 12.08
C VAL A 252 -12.43 -14.03 12.45
N ASN A 253 -11.29 -14.59 12.84
CA ASN A 253 -10.11 -13.81 13.19
C ASN A 253 -9.47 -13.20 11.93
N PRO A 254 -9.31 -11.87 11.84
CA PRO A 254 -8.69 -11.21 10.69
C PRO A 254 -7.26 -11.67 10.37
N GLN A 255 -6.45 -11.95 11.39
CA GLN A 255 -5.10 -12.51 11.22
C GLN A 255 -5.18 -13.88 10.55
N ARG A 256 -6.08 -14.75 11.02
CA ARG A 256 -6.26 -16.10 10.46
C ARG A 256 -6.69 -16.08 8.99
N ILE A 257 -7.52 -15.10 8.58
CA ILE A 257 -7.85 -14.93 7.16
C ILE A 257 -6.57 -14.69 6.35
N ILE A 258 -5.73 -13.75 6.78
CA ILE A 258 -4.50 -13.42 6.05
C ILE A 258 -3.47 -14.57 6.08
N GLU A 259 -3.33 -15.25 7.22
CA GLU A 259 -2.46 -16.43 7.33
C GLU A 259 -2.94 -17.56 6.40
N THR A 260 -4.25 -17.77 6.32
CA THR A 260 -4.84 -18.77 5.39
C THR A 260 -4.57 -18.39 3.93
N LEU A 261 -4.62 -17.10 3.58
CA LEU A 261 -4.23 -16.65 2.25
C LEU A 261 -2.75 -16.95 1.96
N ASN A 262 -1.84 -16.74 2.92
CA ASN A 262 -0.44 -17.10 2.77
C ASN A 262 -0.28 -18.63 2.55
N GLU A 263 -1.05 -19.46 3.24
CA GLU A 263 -1.01 -20.92 3.07
C GLU A 263 -1.57 -21.37 1.71
N VAL A 264 -2.77 -20.88 1.35
CA VAL A 264 -3.48 -21.33 0.13
C VAL A 264 -2.79 -20.86 -1.14
N TYR A 265 -2.07 -19.74 -1.11
CA TYR A 265 -1.38 -19.19 -2.27
C TYR A 265 0.15 -19.35 -2.23
N ALA A 266 0.71 -20.11 -1.27
CA ALA A 266 2.15 -20.31 -1.09
C ALA A 266 2.85 -20.86 -2.34
N ASP A 267 2.16 -21.66 -3.14
CA ASP A 267 2.66 -22.31 -4.36
C ASP A 267 2.37 -21.51 -5.64
N ARG A 268 1.84 -20.27 -5.53
CA ARG A 268 1.38 -19.46 -6.65
C ARG A 268 2.11 -18.11 -6.73
N ASP A 269 2.41 -17.66 -7.93
CA ASP A 269 2.76 -16.27 -8.16
C ASP A 269 1.49 -15.42 -8.05
N THR A 270 1.39 -14.61 -6.99
CA THR A 270 0.14 -13.98 -6.56
C THR A 270 0.26 -12.48 -6.42
N VAL A 271 -0.72 -11.77 -6.95
CA VAL A 271 -0.93 -10.34 -6.67
C VAL A 271 -2.09 -10.18 -5.71
N PHE A 272 -1.80 -9.75 -4.50
CA PHE A 272 -2.81 -9.30 -3.55
C PHE A 272 -3.13 -7.84 -3.82
N THR A 273 -4.40 -7.48 -3.87
CA THR A 273 -4.83 -6.07 -3.87
C THR A 273 -5.58 -5.79 -2.59
N SER A 274 -5.41 -4.60 -2.02
CA SER A 274 -6.13 -4.24 -0.81
C SER A 274 -6.90 -2.95 -0.97
N ASP A 275 -8.15 -2.98 -0.55
CA ASP A 275 -8.94 -1.77 -0.28
C ASP A 275 -8.43 -1.07 0.99
N VAL A 276 -9.07 0.01 1.40
CA VAL A 276 -8.64 0.86 2.53
C VAL A 276 -9.52 0.66 3.76
N GLY A 277 -8.88 0.35 4.88
CA GLY A 277 -9.53 0.12 6.17
C GLY A 277 -8.70 -0.76 7.11
N GLN A 278 -9.34 -1.36 8.10
CA GLN A 278 -8.67 -2.28 9.04
C GLN A 278 -8.06 -3.48 8.31
N HIS A 279 -8.77 -4.07 7.35
CA HIS A 279 -8.28 -5.17 6.51
C HIS A 279 -6.98 -4.83 5.77
N GLN A 280 -6.77 -3.57 5.36
CA GLN A 280 -5.52 -3.11 4.76
C GLN A 280 -4.37 -3.17 5.77
N MET A 281 -4.63 -2.79 7.01
CA MET A 281 -3.60 -2.83 8.05
C MET A 281 -3.27 -4.27 8.43
N TRP A 282 -4.28 -5.13 8.62
CA TRP A 282 -4.05 -6.56 8.86
C TRP A 282 -3.32 -7.23 7.69
N ALA A 283 -3.68 -6.92 6.44
CA ALA A 283 -2.90 -7.37 5.28
C ALA A 283 -1.45 -6.84 5.33
N SER A 284 -1.27 -5.58 5.75
CA SER A 284 0.07 -5.00 5.91
C SER A 284 0.86 -5.57 7.09
N GLN A 285 0.22 -6.15 8.09
CA GLN A 285 0.89 -6.79 9.21
C GLN A 285 1.25 -8.25 8.91
N TYR A 286 0.31 -9.03 8.34
CA TYR A 286 0.39 -10.50 8.32
C TYR A 286 0.63 -11.13 6.93
N LEU A 287 0.46 -10.41 5.79
CA LEU A 287 0.79 -10.98 4.48
C LEU A 287 2.30 -11.25 4.38
N LYS A 288 2.64 -12.43 3.88
CA LYS A 288 3.99 -12.77 3.45
C LYS A 288 4.21 -12.28 2.02
N LEU A 289 5.22 -11.46 1.82
CA LEU A 289 5.54 -10.85 0.54
C LEU A 289 6.99 -11.13 0.16
N ASP A 290 7.20 -11.42 -1.11
CA ASP A 290 8.51 -11.74 -1.69
C ASP A 290 8.55 -11.39 -3.18
N ALA A 291 9.41 -12.06 -3.96
CA ALA A 291 9.49 -11.88 -5.40
C ALA A 291 8.23 -12.33 -6.15
N THR A 292 7.51 -13.33 -5.61
CA THR A 292 6.32 -13.95 -6.20
C THR A 292 5.02 -13.45 -5.61
N HIS A 293 5.02 -12.97 -4.37
CA HIS A 293 3.85 -12.45 -3.66
C HIS A 293 3.94 -10.92 -3.52
N ARG A 294 3.04 -10.21 -4.18
CA ARG A 294 3.04 -8.74 -4.23
C ARG A 294 1.76 -8.13 -3.68
N LEU A 295 1.88 -6.99 -3.04
CA LEU A 295 0.72 -6.22 -2.53
C LEU A 295 0.58 -4.91 -3.29
N VAL A 296 -0.61 -4.69 -3.86
CA VAL A 296 -1.03 -3.44 -4.53
C VAL A 296 -2.11 -2.77 -3.71
N GLN A 297 -1.88 -1.52 -3.32
CA GLN A 297 -2.80 -0.81 -2.42
C GLN A 297 -2.73 0.71 -2.59
N SER A 298 -3.78 1.41 -2.20
CA SER A 298 -3.82 2.87 -2.15
C SER A 298 -3.30 3.40 -0.79
N GLY A 299 -2.03 3.11 -0.48
CA GLY A 299 -1.42 3.53 0.80
C GLY A 299 -0.95 5.00 0.83
N GLY A 300 -0.99 5.71 -0.30
CA GLY A 300 -0.63 7.13 -0.38
C GLY A 300 -1.79 8.07 -0.09
N LEU A 301 -2.92 7.89 -0.78
CA LEU A 301 -4.14 8.68 -0.61
C LEU A 301 -5.17 8.00 0.31
N GLY A 302 -5.20 6.66 0.34
CA GLY A 302 -6.17 5.93 1.14
C GLY A 302 -7.56 5.91 0.51
N THR A 303 -7.65 5.55 -0.77
CA THR A 303 -8.89 5.56 -1.54
C THR A 303 -9.71 4.32 -1.24
N MET A 304 -10.82 4.45 -0.53
CA MET A 304 -11.81 3.38 -0.40
C MET A 304 -12.44 3.08 -1.77
N GLY A 305 -12.71 1.79 -2.05
CA GLY A 305 -13.17 1.32 -3.35
C GLY A 305 -12.04 0.99 -4.35
N PHE A 306 -10.78 1.04 -3.92
CA PHE A 306 -9.62 0.72 -4.75
C PHE A 306 -9.45 -0.79 -4.97
N GLY A 307 -9.83 -1.62 -4.00
CA GLY A 307 -9.51 -3.06 -3.94
C GLY A 307 -9.93 -3.84 -5.19
N LEU A 308 -11.23 -3.92 -5.47
CA LEU A 308 -11.78 -4.67 -6.59
C LEU A 308 -11.33 -4.13 -7.97
N PRO A 309 -11.41 -2.81 -8.27
CA PRO A 309 -10.93 -2.30 -9.56
C PRO A 309 -9.44 -2.56 -9.79
N SER A 310 -8.62 -2.47 -8.75
CA SER A 310 -7.19 -2.78 -8.87
C SER A 310 -6.92 -4.27 -9.11
N ALA A 311 -7.76 -5.16 -8.55
CA ALA A 311 -7.69 -6.60 -8.83
C ALA A 311 -8.03 -6.90 -10.29
N VAL A 312 -9.09 -6.27 -10.83
CA VAL A 312 -9.43 -6.35 -12.26
C VAL A 312 -8.24 -5.93 -13.11
N GLY A 313 -7.64 -4.77 -12.81
CA GLY A 313 -6.48 -4.27 -13.53
C GLY A 313 -5.24 -5.17 -13.39
N ALA A 314 -5.00 -5.73 -12.20
CA ALA A 314 -3.89 -6.65 -11.96
C ALA A 314 -4.04 -7.94 -12.76
N GLN A 315 -5.24 -8.53 -12.80
CA GLN A 315 -5.48 -9.77 -13.54
C GLN A 315 -5.38 -9.58 -15.05
N ILE A 316 -5.84 -8.44 -15.58
CA ILE A 316 -5.65 -8.10 -17.00
C ILE A 316 -4.17 -7.87 -17.32
N GLY A 317 -3.44 -7.19 -16.42
CA GLY A 317 -2.02 -6.90 -16.61
C GLY A 317 -1.07 -8.08 -16.38
N CYS A 318 -1.51 -9.09 -15.62
CA CYS A 318 -0.74 -10.30 -15.27
C CYS A 318 -1.65 -11.52 -15.35
N PRO A 319 -2.08 -11.93 -16.56
CA PRO A 319 -3.08 -13.01 -16.74
C PRO A 319 -2.59 -14.39 -16.26
N GLU A 320 -1.27 -14.56 -16.15
CA GLU A 320 -0.62 -15.79 -15.68
C GLU A 320 -0.58 -15.92 -14.14
N LYS A 321 -0.89 -14.84 -13.41
CA LYS A 321 -0.82 -14.82 -11.94
C LYS A 321 -2.18 -15.03 -11.31
N SER A 322 -2.16 -15.56 -10.09
CA SER A 322 -3.34 -15.50 -9.23
C SER A 322 -3.56 -14.08 -8.71
N VAL A 323 -4.81 -13.62 -8.64
CA VAL A 323 -5.13 -12.31 -8.08
C VAL A 323 -6.18 -12.43 -7.00
N VAL A 324 -5.88 -11.87 -5.83
CA VAL A 324 -6.75 -11.87 -4.65
C VAL A 324 -7.02 -10.44 -4.23
N SER A 325 -8.30 -10.06 -4.14
CA SER A 325 -8.73 -8.77 -3.59
C SER A 325 -9.08 -8.92 -2.12
N ILE A 326 -8.52 -8.06 -1.27
CA ILE A 326 -8.80 -7.97 0.17
C ILE A 326 -9.54 -6.66 0.42
N SER A 327 -10.81 -6.74 0.79
CA SER A 327 -11.66 -5.57 0.95
C SER A 327 -12.46 -5.66 2.24
N GLY A 328 -12.81 -4.49 2.81
CA GLY A 328 -13.85 -4.42 3.83
C GLY A 328 -15.22 -4.30 3.16
N ASP A 329 -16.27 -4.60 3.92
CA ASP A 329 -17.66 -4.52 3.47
C ASP A 329 -18.03 -3.13 2.93
N GLY A 330 -17.62 -2.05 3.61
CA GLY A 330 -17.87 -0.68 3.16
C GLY A 330 -17.09 -0.29 1.90
N GLY A 331 -15.81 -0.70 1.79
CA GLY A 331 -14.97 -0.40 0.63
C GLY A 331 -15.43 -1.15 -0.62
N PHE A 332 -15.76 -2.44 -0.46
CA PHE A 332 -16.25 -3.28 -1.57
C PHE A 332 -17.50 -2.72 -2.23
N GLN A 333 -18.43 -2.18 -1.43
CA GLN A 333 -19.67 -1.59 -1.94
C GLN A 333 -19.44 -0.34 -2.84
N MET A 334 -18.31 0.33 -2.72
CA MET A 334 -18.06 1.58 -3.48
C MET A 334 -17.87 1.34 -4.97
N ASN A 335 -17.34 0.17 -5.36
CA ASN A 335 -17.08 -0.18 -6.76
C ASN A 335 -17.49 -1.63 -7.08
N MET A 336 -18.48 -2.18 -6.39
CA MET A 336 -18.97 -3.56 -6.61
C MET A 336 -19.47 -3.81 -8.04
N GLN A 337 -19.86 -2.77 -8.78
CA GLN A 337 -20.29 -2.88 -10.19
C GLN A 337 -19.16 -3.41 -11.10
N GLU A 338 -17.90 -3.30 -10.70
CA GLU A 338 -16.76 -3.84 -11.44
C GLU A 338 -16.74 -5.39 -11.49
N LEU A 339 -17.60 -6.05 -10.71
CA LEU A 339 -17.86 -7.48 -10.88
C LEU A 339 -18.37 -7.79 -12.29
N ALA A 340 -19.17 -6.88 -12.88
CA ALA A 340 -19.61 -7.04 -14.28
C ALA A 340 -18.41 -7.05 -15.23
N THR A 341 -17.46 -6.14 -15.04
CA THR A 341 -16.21 -6.08 -15.81
C THR A 341 -15.42 -7.38 -15.65
N ALA A 342 -15.27 -7.86 -14.41
CA ALA A 342 -14.55 -9.10 -14.12
C ALA A 342 -15.20 -10.33 -14.77
N VAL A 343 -16.54 -10.42 -14.74
CA VAL A 343 -17.29 -11.53 -15.39
C VAL A 343 -17.16 -11.44 -16.91
N CYS A 344 -17.36 -10.26 -17.50
CA CYS A 344 -17.28 -10.07 -18.96
C CYS A 344 -15.87 -10.32 -19.52
N GLN A 345 -14.83 -10.07 -18.71
CA GLN A 345 -13.44 -10.32 -19.08
C GLN A 345 -12.95 -11.71 -18.66
N GLU A 346 -13.83 -12.57 -18.13
CA GLU A 346 -13.51 -13.94 -17.69
C GLU A 346 -12.34 -14.01 -16.70
N LEU A 347 -12.30 -13.07 -15.72
CA LEU A 347 -11.20 -12.94 -14.77
C LEU A 347 -11.41 -13.87 -13.56
N PRO A 348 -10.46 -14.79 -13.24
CA PRO A 348 -10.55 -15.70 -12.11
C PRO A 348 -10.15 -15.02 -10.79
N LEU A 349 -10.84 -13.97 -10.41
CA LEU A 349 -10.56 -13.21 -9.18
C LEU A 349 -11.15 -13.87 -7.94
N VAL A 350 -10.41 -13.89 -6.85
CA VAL A 350 -10.93 -14.23 -5.53
C VAL A 350 -11.03 -12.95 -4.69
N ASN A 351 -12.25 -12.59 -4.31
CA ASN A 351 -12.51 -11.38 -3.51
C ASN A 351 -12.84 -11.79 -2.07
N ILE A 352 -11.94 -11.49 -1.15
CA ILE A 352 -12.15 -11.71 0.29
C ILE A 352 -12.74 -10.44 0.88
N VAL A 353 -13.95 -10.53 1.41
CA VAL A 353 -14.66 -9.41 2.03
C VAL A 353 -14.68 -9.61 3.55
N PHE A 354 -13.97 -8.74 4.27
CA PHE A 354 -13.99 -8.63 5.71
C PHE A 354 -15.27 -7.88 6.12
N ASN A 355 -16.29 -8.60 6.52
CA ASN A 355 -17.56 -8.00 6.92
C ASN A 355 -17.66 -7.91 8.44
N ASN A 356 -17.50 -6.71 8.99
CA ASN A 356 -17.75 -6.40 10.39
C ASN A 356 -18.99 -5.50 10.59
N ASN A 357 -19.78 -5.31 9.53
CA ASN A 357 -20.97 -4.45 9.49
C ASN A 357 -20.69 -2.98 9.82
N ARG A 358 -19.43 -2.52 9.65
CA ARG A 358 -19.02 -1.18 10.08
C ARG A 358 -17.94 -0.59 9.16
N LEU A 359 -17.83 0.72 9.16
CA LEU A 359 -16.60 1.39 8.74
C LEU A 359 -15.56 1.24 9.86
N GLY A 360 -14.93 0.07 9.93
CA GLY A 360 -14.18 -0.40 11.10
C GLY A 360 -13.05 0.53 11.52
N MET A 361 -12.24 1.07 10.58
CA MET A 361 -11.15 1.99 10.91
C MET A 361 -11.69 3.30 11.49
N VAL A 362 -12.80 3.84 10.97
CA VAL A 362 -13.42 5.06 11.52
C VAL A 362 -13.98 4.79 12.92
N ARG A 363 -14.61 3.64 13.11
CA ARG A 363 -15.10 3.21 14.42
C ARG A 363 -13.94 3.09 15.43
N GLN A 364 -12.83 2.46 15.05
CA GLN A 364 -11.63 2.34 15.89
C GLN A 364 -11.13 3.71 16.36
N MET A 365 -11.05 4.70 15.46
CA MET A 365 -10.65 6.06 15.82
C MET A 365 -11.64 6.70 16.80
N GLN A 366 -12.94 6.49 16.58
CA GLN A 366 -13.98 7.00 17.50
C GLN A 366 -13.92 6.33 18.88
N GLU A 367 -13.58 5.05 18.93
CA GLU A 367 -13.40 4.32 20.18
C GLU A 367 -12.21 4.85 20.98
N LEU A 368 -11.05 4.88 20.36
CA LEU A 368 -9.79 5.18 21.04
C LEU A 368 -9.64 6.68 21.39
N PHE A 369 -10.09 7.58 20.50
CA PHE A 369 -9.77 9.00 20.62
C PHE A 369 -10.97 9.93 20.80
N PHE A 370 -12.21 9.44 20.62
CA PHE A 370 -13.41 10.26 20.69
C PHE A 370 -14.41 9.78 21.75
N LYS A 371 -13.92 9.10 22.82
CA LYS A 371 -14.72 8.65 23.96
C LYS A 371 -15.91 7.77 23.55
N LYS A 372 -15.70 6.87 22.57
CA LYS A 372 -16.73 5.96 22.04
C LYS A 372 -17.97 6.67 21.48
N ARG A 373 -17.82 7.90 20.97
CA ARG A 373 -18.90 8.60 20.27
C ARG A 373 -19.06 8.06 18.86
N TYR A 374 -19.64 6.89 18.75
CA TYR A 374 -19.88 6.25 17.46
C TYR A 374 -20.93 7.00 16.66
N THR A 375 -20.59 7.41 15.44
CA THR A 375 -21.51 8.10 14.53
C THR A 375 -21.21 7.72 13.09
N ILE A 376 -22.26 7.38 12.34
CA ILE A 376 -22.21 7.08 10.88
C ILE A 376 -21.19 5.96 10.51
N THR A 377 -20.91 5.05 11.41
CA THR A 377 -19.99 3.92 11.15
C THR A 377 -20.70 2.57 11.03
N CYS A 378 -21.96 2.48 11.47
CA CYS A 378 -22.74 1.25 11.35
C CYS A 378 -23.35 1.13 9.95
N LEU A 379 -22.99 0.07 9.22
CA LEU A 379 -23.50 -0.22 7.87
C LEU A 379 -24.83 -1.00 7.89
N ARG A 380 -25.28 -1.43 9.06
CA ARG A 380 -26.63 -2.03 9.30
C ARG A 380 -27.68 -1.01 9.72
N TYR A 381 -27.34 0.30 9.67
CA TYR A 381 -28.25 1.34 10.13
C TYR A 381 -29.48 1.45 9.26
N HIS A 382 -30.66 1.37 9.89
CA HIS A 382 -31.94 1.69 9.31
C HIS A 382 -32.59 2.88 10.04
N LYS A 383 -33.49 3.58 9.38
CA LYS A 383 -34.22 4.73 9.97
C LYS A 383 -34.92 4.31 11.28
N SER A 384 -35.37 3.06 11.37
CA SER A 384 -36.01 2.48 12.58
C SER A 384 -35.04 2.28 13.75
N CYS A 385 -33.73 2.31 13.51
CA CYS A 385 -32.72 2.16 14.57
C CYS A 385 -32.51 3.42 15.41
N LYS A 386 -33.04 4.57 15.01
CA LYS A 386 -32.79 5.86 15.67
C LYS A 386 -33.08 5.78 17.18
N GLY A 387 -32.03 6.00 17.98
CA GLY A 387 -32.11 5.95 19.44
C GLY A 387 -32.22 4.56 20.08
N LYS A 388 -32.09 3.47 19.30
CA LYS A 388 -32.22 2.10 19.78
C LYS A 388 -30.92 1.33 19.94
N CYS A 389 -29.78 1.87 19.44
CA CYS A 389 -28.47 1.25 19.65
C CYS A 389 -28.15 1.12 21.15
N GLY A 390 -27.82 -0.11 21.58
CA GLY A 390 -27.58 -0.41 23.00
C GLY A 390 -28.83 -0.59 23.86
N THR A 391 -30.06 -0.55 23.28
CA THR A 391 -31.28 -0.82 23.99
C THR A 391 -31.44 -2.34 24.23
N PRO A 392 -31.65 -2.81 25.45
CA PRO A 392 -31.87 -4.22 25.74
C PRO A 392 -32.99 -4.82 24.87
N GLY A 393 -32.76 -6.01 24.30
CA GLY A 393 -33.70 -6.71 23.43
C GLY A 393 -33.84 -6.14 22.00
N TRP A 394 -33.09 -5.07 21.63
CA TRP A 394 -33.06 -4.60 20.26
C TRP A 394 -32.19 -5.51 19.39
N VAL A 395 -32.79 -6.04 18.33
CA VAL A 395 -32.09 -6.81 17.32
C VAL A 395 -31.73 -5.90 16.15
N CYS A 396 -30.45 -5.84 15.80
CA CYS A 396 -29.99 -5.05 14.65
C CYS A 396 -30.63 -5.55 13.35
N PRO A 397 -30.97 -4.66 12.40
CA PRO A 397 -31.37 -5.07 11.06
C PRO A 397 -30.33 -5.94 10.37
N GLU A 398 -30.77 -6.73 9.41
CA GLU A 398 -29.85 -7.47 8.55
C GLU A 398 -28.93 -6.51 7.78
N TYR A 399 -27.72 -6.99 7.46
CA TYR A 399 -26.81 -6.25 6.61
C TYR A 399 -27.25 -6.35 5.15
N VAL A 400 -27.18 -5.27 4.45
CA VAL A 400 -27.40 -5.21 3.00
C VAL A 400 -26.26 -4.44 2.33
N PRO A 401 -25.74 -4.88 1.17
CA PRO A 401 -26.20 -6.03 0.37
C PRO A 401 -25.78 -7.39 0.96
N ASP A 402 -26.49 -8.45 0.58
CA ASP A 402 -26.06 -9.84 0.73
C ASP A 402 -24.99 -10.12 -0.34
N PHE A 403 -23.74 -10.24 0.04
CA PHE A 403 -22.63 -10.39 -0.89
C PHE A 403 -22.63 -11.74 -1.60
N VAL A 404 -23.15 -12.79 -0.98
CA VAL A 404 -23.30 -14.12 -1.63
C VAL A 404 -24.31 -14.05 -2.74
N LYS A 405 -25.52 -13.55 -2.49
CA LYS A 405 -26.54 -13.37 -3.52
C LYS A 405 -26.13 -12.38 -4.60
N MET A 406 -25.35 -11.38 -4.22
CA MET A 406 -24.79 -10.42 -5.19
C MET A 406 -23.83 -11.13 -6.15
N ALA A 407 -22.93 -12.00 -5.68
CA ALA A 407 -22.08 -12.80 -6.56
C ALA A 407 -22.91 -13.62 -7.56
N GLU A 408 -23.96 -14.27 -7.08
CA GLU A 408 -24.89 -15.05 -7.90
C GLU A 408 -25.62 -14.18 -8.93
N ALA A 409 -26.06 -12.98 -8.55
CA ALA A 409 -26.71 -12.02 -9.44
C ALA A 409 -25.78 -11.57 -10.59
N TYR A 410 -24.47 -11.55 -10.39
CA TYR A 410 -23.47 -11.33 -11.43
C TYR A 410 -23.06 -12.61 -12.17
N GLY A 411 -23.73 -13.75 -11.92
CA GLY A 411 -23.43 -15.03 -12.58
C GLY A 411 -22.14 -15.69 -12.10
N SER A 412 -21.74 -15.38 -10.87
CA SER A 412 -20.57 -15.91 -10.18
C SER A 412 -20.99 -16.79 -8.98
N LYS A 413 -20.07 -17.09 -8.07
CA LYS A 413 -20.33 -17.85 -6.84
C LYS A 413 -19.91 -17.04 -5.63
N GLY A 414 -20.73 -17.05 -4.58
CA GLY A 414 -20.44 -16.49 -3.27
C GLY A 414 -20.26 -17.59 -2.23
N TYR A 415 -19.41 -17.32 -1.25
CA TYR A 415 -19.16 -18.16 -0.08
C TYR A 415 -19.31 -17.34 1.18
N PHE A 416 -19.79 -17.95 2.25
CA PHE A 416 -20.01 -17.32 3.52
C PHE A 416 -19.26 -18.06 4.63
N VAL A 417 -18.38 -17.36 5.35
CA VAL A 417 -17.50 -17.91 6.37
C VAL A 417 -17.79 -17.22 7.70
N THR A 418 -18.10 -18.03 8.74
CA THR A 418 -18.44 -17.55 10.09
C THR A 418 -17.51 -18.06 11.18
N SER A 419 -16.62 -19.00 10.87
CA SER A 419 -15.62 -19.53 11.80
C SER A 419 -14.26 -19.77 11.13
N ASN A 420 -13.22 -19.79 11.94
CA ASN A 420 -11.85 -19.98 11.47
C ASN A 420 -11.64 -21.35 10.79
N ASP A 421 -12.33 -22.38 11.24
CA ASP A 421 -12.19 -23.75 10.70
C ASP A 421 -12.66 -23.89 9.26
N GLN A 422 -13.57 -23.01 8.81
CA GLN A 422 -14.08 -22.99 7.45
C GLN A 422 -13.12 -22.32 6.46
N LEU A 423 -12.19 -21.49 6.93
CA LEU A 423 -11.40 -20.59 6.08
C LEU A 423 -10.64 -21.33 4.98
N LYS A 424 -9.84 -22.32 5.36
CA LYS A 424 -8.90 -22.98 4.44
C LYS A 424 -9.61 -23.69 3.29
N ASP A 425 -10.59 -24.50 3.62
CA ASP A 425 -11.35 -25.28 2.64
C ASP A 425 -12.17 -24.36 1.73
N THR A 426 -12.78 -23.32 2.32
CA THR A 426 -13.59 -22.35 1.53
C THR A 426 -12.72 -21.53 0.58
N ILE A 427 -11.57 -21.02 1.03
CA ILE A 427 -10.68 -20.21 0.17
C ILE A 427 -10.07 -21.08 -0.93
N LEU A 428 -9.72 -22.32 -0.63
CA LEU A 428 -9.24 -23.29 -1.62
C LEU A 428 -10.30 -23.59 -2.68
N GLU A 429 -11.53 -23.93 -2.26
CA GLU A 429 -12.65 -24.16 -3.16
C GLU A 429 -12.97 -22.93 -4.02
N ALA A 430 -12.94 -21.73 -3.42
CA ALA A 430 -13.16 -20.47 -4.13
C ALA A 430 -12.10 -20.24 -5.22
N ARG A 431 -10.81 -20.49 -4.92
CA ARG A 431 -9.71 -20.43 -5.89
C ARG A 431 -9.94 -21.40 -7.05
N GLU A 432 -10.18 -22.67 -6.73
CA GLU A 432 -10.41 -23.71 -7.74
C GLU A 432 -11.62 -23.41 -8.62
N TYR A 433 -12.72 -22.92 -8.03
CA TYR A 433 -13.90 -22.52 -8.78
C TYR A 433 -13.60 -21.35 -9.72
N ALA A 434 -12.90 -20.32 -9.23
CA ALA A 434 -12.55 -19.15 -10.04
C ALA A 434 -11.67 -19.54 -11.23
N GLU A 435 -10.60 -20.31 -10.99
CA GLU A 435 -9.67 -20.76 -12.03
C GLU A 435 -10.37 -21.66 -13.09
N LYS A 436 -11.17 -22.62 -12.64
CA LYS A 436 -11.88 -23.56 -13.52
C LYS A 436 -12.93 -22.90 -14.40
N ASN A 437 -13.70 -21.97 -13.82
CA ASN A 437 -14.84 -21.34 -14.49
C ASN A 437 -14.50 -19.99 -15.13
N LYS A 438 -13.28 -19.47 -14.89
CA LYS A 438 -12.83 -18.13 -15.32
C LYS A 438 -13.84 -17.05 -14.90
N LYS A 439 -14.19 -17.05 -13.63
CA LYS A 439 -15.16 -16.12 -13.04
C LYS A 439 -14.65 -15.57 -11.72
N PRO A 440 -14.97 -14.32 -11.38
CA PRO A 440 -14.70 -13.81 -10.04
C PRO A 440 -15.55 -14.55 -9.01
N VAL A 441 -15.04 -14.71 -7.80
CA VAL A 441 -15.80 -15.23 -6.66
C VAL A 441 -15.74 -14.25 -5.51
N ILE A 442 -16.73 -14.33 -4.59
CA ILE A 442 -16.73 -13.57 -3.35
C ILE A 442 -16.68 -14.57 -2.19
N VAL A 443 -15.76 -14.34 -1.26
CA VAL A 443 -15.71 -15.03 0.02
C VAL A 443 -15.96 -13.98 1.10
N GLU A 444 -17.18 -13.97 1.64
CA GLU A 444 -17.57 -13.09 2.73
C GLU A 444 -17.19 -13.73 4.07
N CYS A 445 -16.30 -13.06 4.83
CA CYS A 445 -15.87 -13.49 6.14
C CYS A 445 -16.48 -12.58 7.21
N MET A 446 -17.29 -13.16 8.12
CA MET A 446 -17.88 -12.43 9.24
C MET A 446 -16.86 -12.21 10.34
N VAL A 447 -16.23 -11.05 10.31
CA VAL A 447 -15.19 -10.65 11.29
C VAL A 447 -15.87 -10.05 12.52
N ALA A 448 -15.24 -10.24 13.67
CA ALA A 448 -15.72 -9.62 14.90
C ALA A 448 -15.84 -8.08 14.73
N PRO A 449 -17.00 -7.49 15.11
CA PRO A 449 -17.30 -6.10 14.76
C PRO A 449 -16.50 -5.07 15.58
N ASP A 450 -15.92 -5.50 16.70
CA ASP A 450 -15.30 -4.62 17.68
C ASP A 450 -13.77 -4.73 17.72
N GLU A 451 -13.19 -5.56 16.85
CA GLU A 451 -11.75 -5.75 16.77
C GLU A 451 -10.99 -4.48 16.34
N LEU A 452 -9.80 -4.32 16.94
CA LEU A 452 -8.91 -3.19 16.70
C LEU A 452 -7.66 -3.66 15.96
N VAL A 453 -7.10 -2.78 15.15
CA VAL A 453 -5.77 -3.00 14.59
C VAL A 453 -4.74 -2.50 15.59
N MET A 454 -4.00 -3.43 16.16
CA MET A 454 -2.93 -3.16 17.13
C MET A 454 -1.59 -3.73 16.59
N PRO A 455 -0.43 -3.23 16.99
CA PRO A 455 -0.20 -2.02 17.80
C PRO A 455 -0.67 -0.75 17.10
N MET A 456 -0.87 0.33 17.87
CA MET A 456 -1.27 1.61 17.31
C MET A 456 -0.58 2.79 18.00
N ILE A 457 -0.10 3.75 17.21
CA ILE A 457 0.36 5.07 17.67
C ILE A 457 -0.65 6.11 17.18
N LYS A 458 -1.17 6.93 18.07
CA LYS A 458 -2.08 8.02 17.71
C LYS A 458 -1.42 8.98 16.71
N GLY A 459 -2.18 9.47 15.73
CA GLY A 459 -1.66 10.47 14.80
C GLY A 459 -1.10 11.71 15.52
N GLY A 460 0.17 12.05 15.22
CA GLY A 460 0.90 13.13 15.86
C GLY A 460 1.51 12.80 17.23
N ALA A 461 1.35 11.57 17.73
CA ALA A 461 2.01 11.08 18.93
C ALA A 461 3.38 10.44 18.62
N SER A 462 4.16 10.14 19.65
CA SER A 462 5.47 9.51 19.54
C SER A 462 5.41 8.00 19.77
N PHE A 463 6.56 7.31 19.58
CA PHE A 463 6.68 5.90 19.93
C PHE A 463 6.35 5.59 21.40
N GLU A 464 6.69 6.52 22.31
CA GLU A 464 6.39 6.39 23.75
C GLU A 464 4.88 6.18 24.03
N ASP A 465 4.01 6.62 23.11
CA ASP A 465 2.56 6.56 23.23
C ASP A 465 1.98 5.32 22.51
N ILE A 466 2.80 4.32 22.16
CA ILE A 466 2.34 3.11 21.49
C ILE A 466 1.36 2.34 22.37
N MET A 467 0.25 1.97 21.78
CA MET A 467 -0.75 1.06 22.36
C MET A 467 -0.51 -0.34 21.79
N LEU A 468 -0.41 -1.32 22.68
CA LEU A 468 -0.20 -2.74 22.37
C LEU A 468 -1.50 -3.53 22.51
#